data_3d841a8b35f3a1a4276cc635b350ec14
#
_entry.id   3d841a8b35f3a1a4276cc635b350ec14
#
_cell.length_a   1.000
_cell.length_b   1.000
_cell.length_c   1.000
_cell.angle_alpha   90.00
_cell.angle_beta   90.00
_cell.angle_gamma   90.00
#
_symmetry.space_group_name_H-M   'P 1'
#
loop_
_entity.id
_entity.type
_entity.pdbx_description
1 polymer ?
#
loop_
_entity_poly.entity_id
_entity_poly.type
_entity_poly.pdbx_seq_one_letter_code
_entity_poly.pdbx_strand_id
1 'polypeptide(L)'
;SIFFWGKEKGQKVRVVRVFDGDEYPHQLAHKLTSAVFPNPDKLIRNMMGEASEMRFGNPLSFPMCGFDKDCWVIALSQTGSYIPLTKIGPDHSDWGMEIHDNAPKVKDRAKQHASYVEAGSFGEFLISTYGIEQMKQFNLLSRNKHRLWKKVFGISLEQLEAKWLEAVQLRSREKEEKISTLVKLLKDNPNTACLSAQDLTREK
;
A
#
# COMPACT_ATOMS: atom_id res chain seq x y z
N SER A 1 -7.13 -3.04 13.82
CA SER A 1 -7.80 -4.31 13.47
C SER A 1 -6.80 -5.45 13.32
N ILE A 2 -7.20 -6.66 13.65
CA ILE A 2 -6.40 -7.88 13.49
C ILE A 2 -7.16 -8.93 12.68
N PHE A 3 -6.42 -9.79 11.98
CA PHE A 3 -6.93 -10.95 11.26
C PHE A 3 -6.36 -12.24 11.86
N PHE A 4 -7.22 -13.23 12.09
CA PHE A 4 -6.82 -14.55 12.56
C PHE A 4 -7.81 -15.64 12.12
N TRP A 5 -7.41 -16.90 12.29
CA TRP A 5 -8.30 -18.03 12.10
C TRP A 5 -9.03 -18.35 13.39
N GLY A 6 -10.36 -18.38 13.35
CA GLY A 6 -11.22 -18.80 14.44
C GLY A 6 -11.99 -20.07 14.11
N LYS A 7 -12.84 -20.51 15.04
CA LYS A 7 -13.83 -21.56 14.83
C LYS A 7 -15.22 -21.03 15.15
N GLU A 8 -16.18 -21.27 14.29
CA GLU A 8 -17.59 -20.98 14.51
C GLU A 8 -18.40 -22.24 14.16
N LYS A 9 -19.20 -22.72 15.09
CA LYS A 9 -19.99 -23.96 14.94
C LYS A 9 -19.17 -25.14 14.42
N GLY A 10 -17.92 -25.26 14.90
CA GLY A 10 -16.98 -26.32 14.50
C GLY A 10 -16.24 -26.08 13.18
N GLN A 11 -16.63 -25.11 12.37
CA GLN A 11 -15.99 -24.78 11.11
C GLN A 11 -14.87 -23.76 11.30
N LYS A 12 -13.80 -23.90 10.51
CA LYS A 12 -12.70 -22.94 10.48
C LYS A 12 -13.14 -21.68 9.72
N VAL A 13 -13.13 -20.55 10.38
CA VAL A 13 -13.54 -19.26 9.83
C VAL A 13 -12.42 -18.25 9.88
N ARG A 14 -12.46 -17.26 8.99
CA ARG A 14 -11.56 -16.11 9.00
C ARG A 14 -12.21 -15.00 9.80
N VAL A 15 -11.50 -14.51 10.82
CA VAL A 15 -12.01 -13.48 11.72
C VAL A 15 -11.22 -12.19 11.53
N VAL A 16 -11.92 -11.10 11.29
CA VAL A 16 -11.36 -9.74 11.36
C VAL A 16 -11.95 -9.07 12.58
N ARG A 17 -11.11 -8.72 13.55
CA ARG A 17 -11.52 -7.97 14.74
C ARG A 17 -11.13 -6.50 14.55
N VAL A 18 -12.12 -5.63 14.68
CA VAL A 18 -11.96 -4.18 14.73
C VAL A 18 -12.02 -3.77 16.21
N PHE A 19 -11.12 -2.89 16.64
CA PHE A 19 -11.11 -2.35 18.00
C PHE A 19 -11.91 -1.07 18.04
N ASP A 20 -12.75 -0.90 19.06
CA ASP A 20 -13.45 0.35 19.32
C ASP A 20 -12.45 1.46 19.68
N GLY A 21 -12.72 2.70 19.22
CA GLY A 21 -11.89 3.86 19.50
C GLY A 21 -10.79 4.14 18.47
N ASP A 22 -10.67 3.33 17.41
CA ASP A 22 -9.88 3.74 16.25
C ASP A 22 -10.58 4.93 15.57
N GLU A 23 -10.09 6.12 15.84
CA GLU A 23 -10.56 7.39 15.26
C GLU A 23 -10.51 7.38 13.73
N TYR A 24 -9.60 6.56 13.19
CA TYR A 24 -9.42 6.28 11.78
C TYR A 24 -9.32 4.76 11.57
N PRO A 25 -10.40 4.05 11.25
CA PRO A 25 -10.39 2.61 11.01
C PRO A 25 -9.70 2.27 9.67
N HIS A 26 -8.49 2.77 9.54
CA HIS A 26 -7.50 2.42 8.55
C HIS A 26 -7.31 0.92 8.63
N GLN A 27 -7.28 0.18 7.75
CA GLN A 27 -7.06 -1.27 7.73
C GLN A 27 -8.33 -2.14 7.74
N LEU A 28 -9.54 -1.63 7.87
CA LEU A 28 -10.70 -2.52 7.78
C LEU A 28 -10.81 -3.14 6.38
N ALA A 29 -10.82 -2.31 5.33
CA ALA A 29 -10.87 -2.79 3.94
C ALA A 29 -9.63 -3.61 3.59
N HIS A 30 -8.44 -3.18 4.06
CA HIS A 30 -7.19 -3.94 3.92
C HIS A 30 -7.28 -5.33 4.57
N LYS A 31 -7.76 -5.42 5.81
CA LYS A 31 -7.85 -6.71 6.53
C LYS A 31 -8.92 -7.63 5.95
N LEU A 32 -10.06 -7.09 5.53
CA LEU A 32 -11.08 -7.86 4.83
C LEU A 32 -10.53 -8.42 3.51
N THR A 33 -9.84 -7.59 2.72
CA THR A 33 -9.20 -8.02 1.47
C THR A 33 -8.16 -9.11 1.73
N SER A 34 -7.29 -8.92 2.73
CA SER A 34 -6.28 -9.92 3.12
C SER A 34 -6.90 -11.22 3.63
N ALA A 35 -8.08 -11.16 4.26
CA ALA A 35 -8.81 -12.34 4.70
C ALA A 35 -9.39 -13.13 3.52
N VAL A 36 -9.85 -12.44 2.48
CA VAL A 36 -10.42 -13.08 1.26
C VAL A 36 -9.31 -13.56 0.32
N PHE A 37 -8.27 -12.75 0.14
CA PHE A 37 -7.14 -13.00 -0.78
C PHE A 37 -5.82 -13.06 -0.03
N PRO A 38 -5.60 -14.06 0.85
CA PRO A 38 -4.36 -14.17 1.60
C PRO A 38 -3.19 -14.46 0.65
N ASN A 39 -2.06 -13.78 0.90
CA ASN A 39 -0.80 -14.06 0.21
C ASN A 39 0.37 -13.93 1.20
N PRO A 40 1.34 -14.87 1.22
CA PRO A 40 2.53 -14.76 2.06
C PRO A 40 3.48 -13.65 1.60
N ASP A 41 3.47 -13.31 0.31
CA ASP A 41 4.23 -12.20 -0.23
C ASP A 41 3.58 -10.87 0.19
N LYS A 42 4.35 -10.07 0.96
CA LYS A 42 3.86 -8.81 1.52
C LYS A 42 3.51 -7.79 0.43
N LEU A 43 4.25 -7.74 -0.69
CA LEU A 43 3.91 -6.82 -1.78
C LEU A 43 2.55 -7.17 -2.40
N ILE A 44 2.34 -8.43 -2.76
CA ILE A 44 1.08 -8.87 -3.39
C ILE A 44 -0.11 -8.63 -2.46
N ARG A 45 0.04 -8.99 -1.17
CA ARG A 45 -1.00 -8.77 -0.16
C ARG A 45 -1.33 -7.29 0.00
N ASN A 46 -0.30 -6.44 0.09
CA ASN A 46 -0.52 -5.01 0.31
C ASN A 46 -0.98 -4.28 -0.95
N MET A 47 -0.59 -4.67 -2.16
CA MET A 47 -1.17 -4.12 -3.38
C MET A 47 -2.70 -4.21 -3.38
N MET A 48 -3.25 -5.38 -3.04
CA MET A 48 -4.69 -5.56 -2.98
C MET A 48 -5.31 -4.87 -1.76
N GLY A 49 -4.66 -5.01 -0.61
CA GLY A 49 -5.14 -4.44 0.66
C GLY A 49 -5.17 -2.91 0.63
N GLU A 50 -4.08 -2.28 0.23
CA GLU A 50 -3.96 -0.82 0.18
C GLU A 50 -4.82 -0.21 -0.95
N ALA A 51 -4.92 -0.86 -2.10
CA ALA A 51 -5.85 -0.41 -3.14
C ALA A 51 -7.30 -0.40 -2.66
N SER A 52 -7.70 -1.40 -1.85
CA SER A 52 -9.02 -1.45 -1.22
C SER A 52 -9.18 -0.35 -0.16
N GLU A 53 -8.17 -0.13 0.67
CA GLU A 53 -8.18 0.90 1.70
C GLU A 53 -8.23 2.32 1.09
N MET A 54 -7.47 2.57 0.04
CA MET A 54 -7.48 3.83 -0.70
C MET A 54 -8.83 4.12 -1.35
N ARG A 55 -9.60 3.09 -1.68
CA ARG A 55 -10.91 3.23 -2.33
C ARG A 55 -12.07 3.36 -1.35
N PHE A 56 -12.01 2.66 -0.22
CA PHE A 56 -13.13 2.51 0.72
C PHE A 56 -12.80 2.96 2.14
N GLY A 57 -11.53 3.21 2.46
CA GLY A 57 -11.08 3.65 3.77
C GLY A 57 -11.14 5.16 3.97
N ASN A 58 -10.64 5.61 5.10
CA ASN A 58 -10.55 7.03 5.42
C ASN A 58 -9.31 7.65 4.74
N PRO A 59 -9.46 8.70 3.90
CA PRO A 59 -8.33 9.34 3.23
C PRO A 59 -7.31 9.96 4.20
N LEU A 60 -7.70 10.28 5.44
CA LEU A 60 -6.78 10.76 6.46
C LEU A 60 -5.91 9.65 7.04
N SER A 61 -6.29 8.37 6.86
CA SER A 61 -5.49 7.27 7.39
C SER A 61 -4.20 7.05 6.62
N PHE A 62 -3.25 6.38 7.31
CA PHE A 62 -2.06 5.83 6.68
C PHE A 62 -2.45 4.82 5.57
N PRO A 63 -1.82 4.81 4.39
CA PRO A 63 -0.65 5.61 4.02
C PRO A 63 -0.97 6.92 3.27
N MET A 64 -2.25 7.25 3.01
CA MET A 64 -2.65 8.46 2.27
C MET A 64 -2.43 9.74 3.06
N CYS A 65 -2.72 9.73 4.36
CA CYS A 65 -2.42 10.84 5.26
C CYS A 65 -3.00 12.18 4.79
N GLY A 66 -4.22 12.14 4.21
CA GLY A 66 -4.93 13.32 3.70
C GLY A 66 -4.58 13.73 2.26
N PHE A 67 -3.65 13.05 1.61
CA PHE A 67 -3.25 13.35 0.24
C PHE A 67 -3.46 12.13 -0.68
N ASP A 68 -3.64 12.43 -1.96
CA ASP A 68 -3.74 11.39 -2.99
C ASP A 68 -2.43 10.60 -3.12
N LYS A 69 -2.55 9.29 -3.25
CA LYS A 69 -1.39 8.38 -3.37
C LYS A 69 -0.47 8.71 -4.54
N ASP A 70 -1.04 9.18 -5.67
CA ASP A 70 -0.23 9.52 -6.84
C ASP A 70 0.61 10.78 -6.57
N CYS A 71 0.09 11.74 -5.77
CA CYS A 71 0.88 12.89 -5.30
C CYS A 71 2.06 12.43 -4.43
N TRP A 72 1.85 11.46 -3.54
CA TRP A 72 2.93 10.88 -2.75
C TRP A 72 3.99 10.20 -3.62
N VAL A 73 3.59 9.39 -4.62
CA VAL A 73 4.53 8.71 -5.52
C VAL A 73 5.40 9.72 -6.26
N ILE A 74 4.82 10.82 -6.77
CA ILE A 74 5.59 11.88 -7.44
C ILE A 74 6.53 12.57 -6.44
N ALA A 75 6.06 12.91 -5.25
CA ALA A 75 6.88 13.56 -4.23
C ALA A 75 8.05 12.67 -3.77
N LEU A 76 7.82 11.37 -3.58
CA LEU A 76 8.87 10.38 -3.29
C LEU A 76 9.91 10.33 -4.42
N SER A 77 9.48 10.33 -5.68
CA SER A 77 10.40 10.39 -6.83
C SER A 77 11.23 11.66 -6.84
N GLN A 78 10.63 12.82 -6.60
CA GLN A 78 11.33 14.12 -6.61
C GLN A 78 12.31 14.29 -5.44
N THR A 79 12.11 13.57 -4.34
CA THR A 79 12.98 13.61 -3.16
C THR A 79 14.02 12.51 -3.12
N GLY A 80 14.04 11.61 -4.13
CA GLY A 80 14.94 10.45 -4.16
C GLY A 80 14.56 9.36 -3.14
N SER A 81 13.35 9.42 -2.58
CA SER A 81 12.83 8.44 -1.59
C SER A 81 11.98 7.35 -2.23
N TYR A 82 11.80 7.38 -3.55
CA TYR A 82 11.11 6.34 -4.31
C TYR A 82 11.87 5.01 -4.25
N ILE A 83 11.16 3.91 -4.05
CA ILE A 83 11.72 2.57 -3.98
C ILE A 83 11.27 1.79 -5.22
N PRO A 84 12.19 1.42 -6.15
CA PRO A 84 11.82 0.59 -7.29
C PRO A 84 11.07 -0.67 -6.84
N LEU A 85 9.98 -1.02 -7.51
CA LEU A 85 9.13 -2.16 -7.13
C LEU A 85 9.90 -3.49 -7.05
N THR A 86 10.98 -3.61 -7.82
CA THR A 86 11.91 -4.75 -7.76
C THR A 86 12.67 -4.83 -6.44
N LYS A 87 12.77 -3.72 -5.69
CA LYS A 87 13.42 -3.62 -4.37
C LYS A 87 12.43 -3.76 -3.20
N ILE A 88 11.14 -3.74 -3.48
CA ILE A 88 10.11 -4.03 -2.48
C ILE A 88 9.95 -5.55 -2.38
N GLY A 89 10.62 -6.13 -1.40
CA GLY A 89 10.64 -7.57 -1.18
C GLY A 89 9.37 -8.12 -0.53
N PRO A 90 9.31 -9.46 -0.32
CA PRO A 90 8.14 -10.15 0.21
C PRO A 90 8.02 -10.09 1.74
N ASP A 91 9.07 -9.70 2.45
CA ASP A 91 9.17 -9.80 3.91
C ASP A 91 9.04 -8.44 4.61
N HIS A 92 8.80 -8.44 5.92
CA HIS A 92 8.62 -7.20 6.69
C HIS A 92 9.87 -6.31 6.71
N SER A 93 11.07 -6.89 6.72
CA SER A 93 12.33 -6.15 6.67
C SER A 93 12.50 -5.31 5.41
N ASP A 94 11.94 -5.79 4.29
CA ASP A 94 11.97 -5.06 3.03
C ASP A 94 11.15 -3.78 3.07
N TRP A 95 10.25 -3.67 4.07
CA TRP A 95 9.29 -2.58 4.27
C TRP A 95 9.63 -1.68 5.46
N GLY A 96 10.88 -1.68 5.93
CA GLY A 96 11.29 -0.91 7.10
C GLY A 96 10.72 -1.41 8.44
N MET A 97 10.38 -2.69 8.53
CA MET A 97 9.78 -3.32 9.70
C MET A 97 10.59 -4.54 10.13
N GLU A 98 10.56 -4.84 11.42
CA GLU A 98 11.11 -6.08 11.98
C GLU A 98 10.02 -6.85 12.71
N ILE A 99 10.16 -8.17 12.81
CA ILE A 99 9.32 -8.98 13.68
C ILE A 99 10.00 -9.09 15.03
N HIS A 100 9.35 -8.57 16.05
CA HIS A 100 9.81 -8.66 17.43
C HIS A 100 8.66 -9.26 18.27
N ASP A 101 8.93 -10.33 19.00
CA ASP A 101 7.92 -11.04 19.81
C ASP A 101 6.64 -11.38 19.02
N ASN A 102 6.80 -11.87 17.80
CA ASN A 102 5.73 -12.21 16.86
C ASN A 102 4.85 -11.01 16.41
N ALA A 103 5.27 -9.79 16.69
CA ALA A 103 4.60 -8.58 16.23
C ALA A 103 5.50 -7.73 15.30
N PRO A 104 4.96 -7.13 14.24
CA PRO A 104 5.74 -6.23 13.40
C PRO A 104 5.99 -4.90 14.13
N LYS A 105 7.27 -4.52 14.23
CA LYS A 105 7.74 -3.25 14.79
C LYS A 105 8.35 -2.39 13.68
N VAL A 106 7.96 -1.13 13.63
CA VAL A 106 8.52 -0.18 12.64
C VAL A 106 9.92 0.24 13.07
N LYS A 107 10.88 0.13 12.15
CA LYS A 107 12.27 0.57 12.30
C LYS A 107 12.59 1.78 11.45
N ASP A 108 12.03 1.83 10.26
CA ASP A 108 12.20 2.89 9.29
C ASP A 108 10.81 3.32 8.79
N ARG A 109 10.30 4.42 9.34
CA ARG A 109 8.97 4.94 9.01
C ARG A 109 8.90 5.50 7.59
N ALA A 110 9.99 6.12 7.12
CA ALA A 110 10.04 6.65 5.76
C ALA A 110 9.94 5.53 4.73
N LYS A 111 10.75 4.48 4.89
CA LYS A 111 10.70 3.29 4.03
C LYS A 111 9.34 2.58 4.12
N GLN A 112 8.80 2.45 5.33
CA GLN A 112 7.48 1.86 5.52
C GLN A 112 6.43 2.63 4.72
N HIS A 113 6.35 3.95 4.92
CA HIS A 113 5.37 4.81 4.25
C HIS A 113 5.49 4.73 2.73
N ALA A 114 6.70 4.90 2.17
CA ALA A 114 6.96 4.79 0.74
C ALA A 114 6.47 3.44 0.17
N SER A 115 6.87 2.33 0.79
CA SER A 115 6.48 0.99 0.33
C SER A 115 4.97 0.77 0.31
N TYR A 116 4.24 1.29 1.31
CA TYR A 116 2.78 1.15 1.38
C TYR A 116 2.07 2.03 0.34
N VAL A 117 2.49 3.28 0.17
CA VAL A 117 1.97 4.19 -0.86
C VAL A 117 2.16 3.61 -2.26
N GLU A 118 3.39 3.19 -2.56
CA GLU A 118 3.74 2.64 -3.87
C GLU A 118 2.99 1.34 -4.17
N ALA A 119 2.93 0.42 -3.19
CA ALA A 119 2.17 -0.81 -3.34
C ALA A 119 0.67 -0.55 -3.60
N GLY A 120 0.07 0.39 -2.86
CA GLY A 120 -1.35 0.74 -3.02
C GLY A 120 -1.65 1.40 -4.36
N SER A 121 -0.86 2.41 -4.77
CA SER A 121 -1.00 3.08 -6.06
C SER A 121 -0.77 2.12 -7.22
N PHE A 122 0.25 1.27 -7.14
CA PHE A 122 0.52 0.25 -8.16
C PHE A 122 -0.60 -0.81 -8.21
N GLY A 123 -1.08 -1.27 -7.06
CA GLY A 123 -2.20 -2.21 -6.97
C GLY A 123 -3.48 -1.67 -7.63
N GLU A 124 -3.81 -0.40 -7.38
CA GLU A 124 -4.94 0.24 -8.03
C GLU A 124 -4.73 0.40 -9.54
N PHE A 125 -3.52 0.76 -9.98
CA PHE A 125 -3.18 0.80 -11.40
C PHE A 125 -3.41 -0.57 -12.06
N LEU A 126 -2.97 -1.66 -11.45
CA LEU A 126 -3.17 -3.00 -11.99
C LEU A 126 -4.66 -3.37 -12.06
N ILE A 127 -5.43 -3.08 -11.00
CA ILE A 127 -6.87 -3.36 -10.96
C ILE A 127 -7.62 -2.54 -12.01
N SER A 128 -7.29 -1.26 -12.17
CA SER A 128 -7.96 -0.36 -13.13
C SER A 128 -7.60 -0.68 -14.58
N THR A 129 -6.38 -1.15 -14.84
CA THR A 129 -5.87 -1.40 -16.20
C THR A 129 -6.19 -2.81 -16.69
N TYR A 130 -6.03 -3.80 -15.81
CA TYR A 130 -6.14 -5.22 -16.19
C TYR A 130 -7.36 -5.91 -15.59
N GLY A 131 -8.06 -5.26 -14.67
CA GLY A 131 -9.24 -5.78 -14.01
C GLY A 131 -8.96 -6.61 -12.76
N ILE A 132 -9.98 -6.68 -11.90
CA ILE A 132 -9.88 -7.39 -10.60
C ILE A 132 -9.68 -8.89 -10.76
N GLU A 133 -10.23 -9.51 -11.79
CA GLU A 133 -10.10 -10.96 -12.01
C GLU A 133 -8.66 -11.34 -12.35
N GLN A 134 -7.97 -10.53 -13.14
CA GLN A 134 -6.56 -10.75 -13.45
C GLN A 134 -5.67 -10.57 -12.21
N MET A 135 -6.01 -9.59 -11.36
CA MET A 135 -5.33 -9.41 -10.07
C MET A 135 -5.58 -10.56 -9.10
N LYS A 136 -6.79 -11.13 -9.06
CA LYS A 136 -7.09 -12.36 -8.28
C LYS A 136 -6.28 -13.54 -8.78
N GLN A 137 -6.19 -13.72 -10.10
CA GLN A 137 -5.39 -14.76 -10.72
C GLN A 137 -3.91 -14.61 -10.37
N PHE A 138 -3.37 -13.39 -10.42
CA PHE A 138 -1.99 -13.09 -10.02
C PHE A 138 -1.74 -13.45 -8.56
N ASN A 139 -2.63 -13.03 -7.65
CA ASN A 139 -2.55 -13.37 -6.24
C ASN A 139 -2.53 -14.90 -6.02
N LEU A 140 -3.41 -15.63 -6.69
CA LEU A 140 -3.52 -17.08 -6.55
C LEU A 140 -2.28 -17.82 -7.05
N LEU A 141 -1.77 -17.44 -8.21
CA LEU A 141 -0.64 -18.10 -8.86
C LEU A 141 0.71 -17.76 -8.21
N SER A 142 0.81 -16.60 -7.55
CA SER A 142 2.06 -16.10 -6.94
C SER A 142 2.17 -16.42 -5.44
N ARG A 143 1.45 -17.43 -4.92
CA ARG A 143 1.42 -17.77 -3.48
C ARG A 143 2.74 -18.27 -2.88
N ASN A 144 3.66 -18.75 -3.69
CA ASN A 144 4.95 -19.29 -3.25
C ASN A 144 6.09 -18.25 -3.31
N LYS A 145 5.78 -16.96 -3.20
CA LYS A 145 6.72 -15.83 -3.35
C LYS A 145 7.35 -15.73 -4.75
N HIS A 146 6.91 -16.53 -5.73
CA HIS A 146 7.27 -16.40 -7.13
C HIS A 146 6.26 -15.48 -7.82
N ARG A 147 6.66 -14.25 -8.05
CA ARG A 147 5.82 -13.21 -8.67
C ARG A 147 5.72 -13.43 -10.17
N LEU A 148 4.64 -14.03 -10.62
CA LEU A 148 4.45 -14.45 -12.01
C LEU A 148 3.93 -13.32 -12.93
N TRP A 149 4.58 -12.15 -12.87
CA TRP A 149 4.19 -10.95 -13.63
C TRP A 149 3.98 -11.22 -15.11
N LYS A 150 5.01 -11.73 -15.79
CA LYS A 150 4.95 -11.99 -17.23
C LYS A 150 3.89 -13.02 -17.60
N LYS A 151 3.66 -14.03 -16.75
CA LYS A 151 2.65 -15.06 -17.00
C LYS A 151 1.22 -14.50 -16.93
N VAL A 152 0.96 -13.56 -16.02
CA VAL A 152 -0.38 -13.04 -15.77
C VAL A 152 -0.66 -11.76 -16.56
N PHE A 153 0.29 -10.83 -16.59
CA PHE A 153 0.12 -9.51 -17.23
C PHE A 153 0.76 -9.42 -18.62
N GLY A 154 1.46 -10.46 -19.09
CA GLY A 154 2.11 -10.49 -20.40
C GLY A 154 3.45 -9.74 -20.49
N ILE A 155 3.82 -8.95 -19.49
CA ILE A 155 5.02 -8.11 -19.45
C ILE A 155 5.74 -8.24 -18.10
N SER A 156 6.99 -7.77 -18.03
CA SER A 156 7.81 -7.84 -16.81
C SER A 156 7.35 -6.82 -15.76
N LEU A 157 7.84 -6.96 -14.51
CA LEU A 157 7.56 -5.98 -13.45
C LEU A 157 8.09 -4.58 -13.81
N GLU A 158 9.28 -4.50 -14.39
CA GLU A 158 9.90 -3.24 -14.81
C GLU A 158 9.06 -2.53 -15.88
N GLN A 159 8.49 -3.29 -16.81
CA GLN A 159 7.58 -2.73 -17.82
C GLN A 159 6.24 -2.29 -17.22
N LEU A 160 5.70 -3.03 -16.24
CA LEU A 160 4.51 -2.64 -15.48
C LEU A 160 4.77 -1.36 -14.68
N GLU A 161 5.92 -1.28 -14.00
CA GLU A 161 6.35 -0.13 -13.22
C GLU A 161 6.46 1.14 -14.09
N ALA A 162 7.09 1.03 -15.27
CA ALA A 162 7.19 2.15 -16.20
C ALA A 162 5.82 2.66 -16.66
N LYS A 163 4.89 1.76 -17.01
CA LYS A 163 3.51 2.13 -17.39
C LYS A 163 2.74 2.74 -16.22
N TRP A 164 2.90 2.23 -15.02
CA TRP A 164 2.30 2.78 -13.83
C TRP A 164 2.79 4.20 -13.53
N LEU A 165 4.11 4.43 -13.56
CA LEU A 165 4.69 5.76 -13.33
C LEU A 165 4.22 6.78 -14.38
N GLU A 166 4.11 6.38 -15.64
CA GLU A 166 3.52 7.22 -16.70
C GLU A 166 2.06 7.58 -16.36
N ALA A 167 1.25 6.60 -15.96
CA ALA A 167 -0.14 6.83 -15.57
C ALA A 167 -0.25 7.74 -14.33
N VAL A 168 0.64 7.58 -13.34
CA VAL A 168 0.72 8.44 -12.14
C VAL A 168 1.04 9.88 -12.54
N GLN A 169 2.02 10.10 -13.42
CA GLN A 169 2.37 11.44 -13.92
C GLN A 169 1.18 12.11 -14.63
N LEU A 170 0.48 11.36 -15.49
CA LEU A 170 -0.70 11.88 -16.21
C LEU A 170 -1.81 12.32 -15.24
N ARG A 171 -2.14 11.50 -14.23
CA ARG A 171 -3.20 11.81 -13.25
C ARG A 171 -2.85 12.92 -12.26
N SER A 172 -1.56 13.26 -12.16
CA SER A 172 -1.06 14.25 -11.19
C SER A 172 -0.74 15.62 -11.79
N ARG A 173 -0.99 15.84 -13.09
CA ARG A 173 -0.63 17.08 -13.82
C ARG A 173 -1.19 18.36 -13.20
N GLU A 174 -2.40 18.29 -12.64
CA GLU A 174 -3.09 19.45 -12.06
C GLU A 174 -2.96 19.53 -10.53
N LYS A 175 -2.02 18.77 -9.95
CA LYS A 175 -1.86 18.64 -8.48
C LYS A 175 -0.53 19.20 -7.96
N GLU A 176 0.09 20.12 -8.68
CA GLU A 176 1.43 20.66 -8.38
C GLU A 176 1.56 21.23 -6.95
N GLU A 177 0.55 21.98 -6.48
CA GLU A 177 0.56 22.55 -5.14
C GLU A 177 0.62 21.47 -4.06
N LYS A 178 -0.20 20.39 -4.23
CA LYS A 178 -0.21 19.26 -3.31
C LYS A 178 1.13 18.51 -3.33
N ILE A 179 1.70 18.31 -4.51
CA ILE A 179 2.99 17.64 -4.68
C ILE A 179 4.10 18.48 -4.03
N SER A 180 4.14 19.79 -4.27
CA SER A 180 5.12 20.71 -3.65
C SER A 180 5.05 20.67 -2.11
N THR A 181 3.84 20.63 -1.56
CA THR A 181 3.64 20.48 -0.11
C THR A 181 4.26 19.17 0.40
N LEU A 182 3.98 18.04 -0.26
CA LEU A 182 4.53 16.75 0.12
C LEU A 182 6.06 16.67 -0.04
N VAL A 183 6.60 17.27 -1.10
CA VAL A 183 8.06 17.36 -1.32
C VAL A 183 8.72 18.12 -0.16
N LYS A 184 8.12 19.21 0.28
CA LYS A 184 8.62 19.97 1.45
C LYS A 184 8.60 19.10 2.71
N LEU A 185 7.49 18.46 3.02
CA LEU A 185 7.38 17.58 4.20
C LEU A 185 8.40 16.44 4.19
N LEU A 186 8.61 15.80 3.03
CA LEU A 186 9.59 14.74 2.87
C LEU A 186 11.05 15.23 3.02
N LYS A 187 11.36 16.44 2.55
CA LYS A 187 12.68 17.06 2.73
C LYS A 187 12.93 17.48 4.17
N ASP A 188 11.90 17.98 4.86
CA ASP A 188 12.00 18.40 6.25
C ASP A 188 12.22 17.21 7.17
N ASN A 189 11.37 16.18 7.08
CA ASN A 189 11.55 14.94 7.84
C ASN A 189 10.72 13.79 7.23
N PRO A 190 11.33 12.87 6.48
CA PRO A 190 10.61 11.78 5.84
C PRO A 190 9.94 10.81 6.82
N ASN A 191 10.46 10.69 8.06
CA ASN A 191 9.86 9.81 9.07
C ASN A 191 8.56 10.32 9.67
N THR A 192 8.32 11.62 9.62
CA THR A 192 7.10 12.26 10.14
C THR A 192 6.22 12.86 9.06
N ALA A 193 6.61 12.79 7.78
CA ALA A 193 5.92 13.44 6.67
C ALA A 193 4.42 13.09 6.61
N CYS A 194 4.06 11.82 6.83
CA CYS A 194 2.65 11.38 6.88
C CYS A 194 1.88 12.05 8.03
N LEU A 195 2.43 12.10 9.24
CA LEU A 195 1.77 12.76 10.38
C LEU A 195 1.59 14.25 10.13
N SER A 196 2.64 14.92 9.65
CA SER A 196 2.57 16.35 9.31
C SER A 196 1.57 16.63 8.19
N ALA A 197 1.41 15.72 7.23
CA ALA A 197 0.41 15.82 6.18
C ALA A 197 -1.02 15.68 6.73
N GLN A 198 -1.24 14.75 7.68
CA GLN A 198 -2.53 14.61 8.37
C GLN A 198 -2.91 15.90 9.13
N ASP A 199 -1.98 16.48 9.86
CA ASP A 199 -2.22 17.73 10.61
C ASP A 199 -2.63 18.87 9.67
N LEU A 200 -1.93 19.06 8.55
CA LEU A 200 -2.28 20.07 7.54
C LEU A 200 -3.68 19.87 6.91
N THR A 201 -4.18 18.66 6.87
CA THR A 201 -5.50 18.38 6.29
C THR A 201 -6.64 18.44 7.30
N ARG A 202 -6.35 18.31 8.60
CA ARG A 202 -7.33 18.48 9.68
C ARG A 202 -7.68 19.93 9.96
N GLU A 203 -6.74 20.85 9.70
CA GLU A 203 -6.91 22.29 9.95
C GLU A 203 -7.73 23.00 8.87
N LYS A 204 -8.13 22.31 7.82
CA LYS A 204 -8.97 22.81 6.73
C LYS A 204 -10.41 22.31 6.85
#